data_ef57b584dec529ad2a1a1acc64dfe26f
#
_entry.id   ef57b584dec529ad2a1a1acc64dfe26f
#
_cell.length_a   1.000
_cell.length_b   1.000
_cell.length_c   1.000
_cell.angle_alpha   90.00
_cell.angle_beta   90.00
_cell.angle_gamma   90.00
#
_symmetry.space_group_name_H-M   'P 1'
#
loop_
_entity.id
_entity.type
_entity.pdbx_description
1 polymer ?
#
loop_
_entity_poly.entity_id
_entity_poly.type
_entity_poly.pdbx_seq_one_letter_code
_entity_poly.pdbx_strand_id
1 'polypeptide(L)'
;LPSYWIIHLWNGQEMIEHTVQDILSDKTLYDGLLCLDPIEPDYDNRRLVGKLFLKQDQPCLFSFARGQKTYRLLEYIHSIKIEGNIHNAVNDTLQILKSRKDVFSFGGVLVTPIDGSLIYLDQPHMKHLLSGFIHYYSLRKPCNPTNELIDGVSSIGVSKNINPITGFIDHPVVDRRLRLLLEPGYNRQMKLLAEFDSNDFAISDHKLSEQEVIFHFNRLYAPFSAFELAENDDKTVIVAAIFSAVLRQVLPTCPAFGIDAPMQGTGKTMLAETIAIIGTGKSASAIAPGRRDNDEEFRKRLMSLFLKGEKVCNFDNIVEPFDSPSFAAALTSEYYEDRILGKSKTVKTMNKTLFLLTGNNMQFVGDMNRRVIKARLISNSNN
;
A
#
# COMPACT_ATOMS: atom_id res chain seq x y z
N LEU A 1 12.27 -21.87 19.88
CA LEU A 1 11.34 -21.82 21.03
C LEU A 1 10.51 -20.53 20.93
N PRO A 2 9.19 -20.60 20.95
CA PRO A 2 8.31 -19.45 20.86
C PRO A 2 8.33 -18.58 22.12
N SER A 3 7.84 -17.36 22.03
CA SER A 3 7.90 -16.32 23.08
C SER A 3 7.31 -16.76 24.43
N TYR A 4 6.28 -17.60 24.41
CA TYR A 4 5.61 -18.09 25.63
C TYR A 4 6.30 -19.32 26.26
N TRP A 5 7.34 -19.89 25.63
CA TRP A 5 8.04 -21.07 26.15
C TRP A 5 8.78 -20.74 27.41
N ILE A 6 8.57 -21.52 28.47
CA ILE A 6 9.23 -21.36 29.75
C ILE A 6 10.62 -21.98 29.70
N ILE A 7 11.63 -21.22 30.09
CA ILE A 7 13.02 -21.68 30.26
C ILE A 7 13.36 -21.57 31.74
N HIS A 8 13.90 -22.63 32.27
CA HIS A 8 14.38 -22.66 33.66
C HIS A 8 15.84 -22.22 33.69
N LEU A 9 16.08 -21.02 34.18
CA LEU A 9 17.40 -20.36 34.23
C LEU A 9 18.01 -20.50 35.63
N TRP A 10 19.32 -20.62 35.67
CA TRP A 10 20.10 -20.52 36.90
C TRP A 10 20.65 -19.10 37.08
N ASN A 11 20.21 -18.40 38.12
CA ASN A 11 20.67 -17.03 38.41
C ASN A 11 21.92 -16.95 39.29
N GLY A 12 22.53 -18.08 39.64
CA GLY A 12 23.68 -18.20 40.56
C GLY A 12 23.29 -18.60 41.98
N GLN A 13 22.00 -18.56 42.34
CA GLN A 13 21.48 -18.90 43.65
C GLN A 13 20.35 -19.92 43.60
N GLU A 14 19.41 -19.74 42.69
CA GLU A 14 18.22 -20.58 42.51
C GLU A 14 17.80 -20.72 41.07
N MET A 15 16.91 -21.65 40.78
CA MET A 15 16.28 -21.84 39.49
C MET A 15 15.08 -20.90 39.38
N ILE A 16 15.08 -20.05 38.36
CA ILE A 16 14.00 -19.12 38.06
C ILE A 16 13.37 -19.47 36.71
N GLU A 17 12.07 -19.26 36.59
CA GLU A 17 11.31 -19.51 35.38
C GLU A 17 11.05 -18.22 34.62
N HIS A 18 11.47 -18.15 33.38
CA HIS A 18 11.18 -17.02 32.49
C HIS A 18 10.65 -17.50 31.16
N THR A 19 9.75 -16.72 30.58
CA THR A 19 9.35 -16.95 29.20
C THR A 19 10.46 -16.51 28.24
N VAL A 20 10.48 -17.07 27.03
CA VAL A 20 11.37 -16.60 25.97
C VAL A 20 11.16 -15.11 25.71
N GLN A 21 9.94 -14.58 25.84
CA GLN A 21 9.63 -13.16 25.71
C GLN A 21 10.34 -12.32 26.79
N ASP A 22 10.29 -12.74 28.05
CA ASP A 22 10.99 -12.04 29.13
C ASP A 22 12.50 -12.00 28.87
N ILE A 23 13.05 -13.13 28.45
CA ILE A 23 14.49 -13.27 28.13
C ILE A 23 14.90 -12.37 26.96
N LEU A 24 14.08 -12.27 25.91
CA LEU A 24 14.36 -11.45 24.74
C LEU A 24 14.12 -9.95 24.99
N SER A 25 13.32 -9.59 25.99
CA SER A 25 13.07 -8.19 26.36
C SER A 25 14.28 -7.52 27.03
N ASP A 26 15.14 -8.31 27.71
CA ASP A 26 16.40 -7.82 28.27
C ASP A 26 17.56 -8.79 27.99
N LYS A 27 18.00 -8.77 26.74
CA LYS A 27 19.09 -9.62 26.25
C LYS A 27 20.39 -9.46 27.06
N THR A 28 20.61 -8.28 27.64
CA THR A 28 21.85 -7.98 28.37
C THR A 28 21.86 -8.70 29.72
N LEU A 29 20.72 -8.78 30.37
CA LEU A 29 20.54 -9.43 31.67
C LEU A 29 20.70 -10.97 31.57
N TYR A 30 20.15 -11.56 30.51
CA TYR A 30 20.03 -13.01 30.40
C TYR A 30 21.11 -13.67 29.52
N ASP A 31 21.91 -12.89 28.76
CA ASP A 31 22.95 -13.45 27.89
C ASP A 31 24.01 -14.24 28.68
N GLY A 32 24.28 -15.44 28.23
CA GLY A 32 25.28 -16.31 28.86
C GLY A 32 24.81 -17.10 30.08
N LEU A 33 23.57 -16.90 30.56
CA LEU A 33 23.04 -17.68 31.67
C LEU A 33 22.88 -19.15 31.31
N LEU A 34 23.12 -20.02 32.32
CA LEU A 34 22.92 -21.45 32.20
C LEU A 34 21.44 -21.79 32.45
N CYS A 35 20.98 -22.86 31.84
CA CYS A 35 19.59 -23.32 31.95
C CYS A 35 19.49 -24.84 31.89
N LEU A 36 18.31 -25.37 32.25
CA LEU A 36 17.94 -26.74 31.97
C LEU A 36 17.71 -26.95 30.48
N ASP A 37 17.67 -28.22 30.03
CA ASP A 37 17.20 -28.48 28.65
C ASP A 37 15.77 -27.98 28.48
N PRO A 38 15.48 -27.23 27.43
CA PRO A 38 14.15 -26.62 27.27
C PRO A 38 13.05 -27.64 26.92
N ILE A 39 13.41 -28.81 26.43
CA ILE A 39 12.46 -29.89 26.06
C ILE A 39 12.34 -30.93 27.12
N GLU A 40 13.47 -31.28 27.78
CA GLU A 40 13.57 -32.27 28.86
C GLU A 40 14.17 -31.61 30.11
N PRO A 41 13.42 -30.81 30.89
CA PRO A 41 13.98 -30.11 32.06
C PRO A 41 14.51 -31.03 33.13
N ASP A 42 14.01 -32.27 33.20
CA ASP A 42 14.46 -33.27 34.17
C ASP A 42 15.66 -34.10 33.68
N TYR A 43 16.25 -33.78 32.54
CA TYR A 43 17.42 -34.44 31.98
C TYR A 43 18.58 -34.49 33.00
N ASP A 44 19.12 -35.69 33.20
CA ASP A 44 20.27 -35.99 34.10
C ASP A 44 20.10 -35.32 35.50
N ASN A 45 18.94 -35.58 36.15
CA ASN A 45 18.57 -35.04 37.46
C ASN A 45 18.58 -33.48 37.49
N ARG A 46 18.03 -32.83 36.49
CA ARG A 46 17.96 -31.36 36.36
C ARG A 46 19.34 -30.69 36.26
N ARG A 47 20.24 -31.35 35.58
CA ARG A 47 21.57 -30.79 35.30
C ARG A 47 21.49 -29.58 34.36
N LEU A 48 22.27 -28.55 34.66
CA LEU A 48 22.39 -27.37 33.79
C LEU A 48 23.17 -27.76 32.53
N VAL A 49 22.48 -28.01 31.46
CA VAL A 49 23.02 -28.45 30.16
C VAL A 49 22.79 -27.44 29.05
N GLY A 50 22.05 -26.37 29.31
CA GLY A 50 21.76 -25.32 28.37
C GLY A 50 22.48 -24.00 28.67
N LYS A 51 22.72 -23.20 27.65
CA LYS A 51 23.25 -21.85 27.76
C LYS A 51 22.60 -20.92 26.74
N LEU A 52 22.28 -19.69 27.15
CA LEU A 52 21.71 -18.63 26.31
C LEU A 52 22.80 -17.87 25.54
N PHE A 53 22.56 -17.59 24.27
CA PHE A 53 23.37 -16.77 23.38
C PHE A 53 22.44 -15.73 22.73
N LEU A 54 22.34 -14.53 23.30
CA LEU A 54 21.33 -13.54 22.94
C LEU A 54 21.85 -12.38 22.11
N LYS A 55 23.18 -12.14 22.12
CA LYS A 55 23.84 -11.04 21.38
C LYS A 55 24.13 -11.34 19.92
N GLN A 56 23.75 -12.54 19.44
CA GLN A 56 23.89 -12.91 18.03
C GLN A 56 22.71 -12.39 17.21
N ASP A 57 22.85 -12.33 15.88
CA ASP A 57 21.76 -11.96 14.95
C ASP A 57 20.53 -12.85 15.15
N GLN A 58 20.73 -14.08 15.54
CA GLN A 58 19.67 -15.03 15.87
C GLN A 58 19.83 -15.51 17.31
N PRO A 59 19.10 -14.91 18.28
CA PRO A 59 19.15 -15.37 19.66
C PRO A 59 18.80 -16.84 19.79
N CYS A 60 19.60 -17.57 20.53
CA CYS A 60 19.41 -19.02 20.67
C CYS A 60 19.77 -19.52 22.07
N LEU A 61 19.22 -20.69 22.40
CA LEU A 61 19.61 -21.53 23.50
C LEU A 61 20.35 -22.75 22.93
N PHE A 62 21.55 -22.99 23.40
CA PHE A 62 22.30 -24.18 23.04
C PHE A 62 22.23 -25.17 24.20
N SER A 63 21.83 -26.42 23.92
CA SER A 63 21.77 -27.49 24.93
C SER A 63 22.70 -28.63 24.56
N PHE A 64 23.44 -29.13 25.57
CA PHE A 64 24.32 -30.29 25.47
C PHE A 64 23.58 -31.63 25.73
N ALA A 65 22.28 -31.59 26.05
CA ALA A 65 21.51 -32.81 26.21
C ALA A 65 21.41 -33.57 24.88
N ARG A 66 21.52 -34.90 24.93
CA ARG A 66 21.25 -35.84 23.82
C ARG A 66 21.78 -35.38 22.43
N GLY A 67 23.05 -35.02 22.35
CA GLY A 67 23.73 -34.81 21.07
C GLY A 67 23.78 -33.38 20.56
N GLN A 68 23.76 -32.41 21.44
CA GLN A 68 23.96 -30.96 21.14
C GLN A 68 22.91 -30.39 20.19
N LYS A 69 21.98 -29.58 20.72
CA LYS A 69 20.94 -28.94 19.96
C LYS A 69 20.94 -27.43 20.16
N THR A 70 20.74 -26.70 19.07
CA THR A 70 20.50 -25.27 19.10
C THR A 70 19.03 -24.99 18.94
N TYR A 71 18.44 -24.30 19.89
CA TYR A 71 17.06 -23.86 19.87
C TYR A 71 17.02 -22.37 19.60
N ARG A 72 16.52 -21.97 18.44
CA ARG A 72 16.30 -20.55 18.13
C ARG A 72 15.20 -19.99 19.02
N LEU A 73 15.42 -18.84 19.62
CA LEU A 73 14.43 -18.11 20.41
C LEU A 73 13.67 -17.17 19.47
N LEU A 74 12.34 -17.27 19.48
CA LEU A 74 11.48 -16.55 18.55
C LEU A 74 10.68 -15.50 19.31
N GLU A 75 10.75 -14.27 18.84
CA GLU A 75 10.05 -13.12 19.41
C GLU A 75 8.61 -13.05 18.84
N TYR A 76 7.78 -14.04 19.16
CA TYR A 76 6.36 -13.95 18.83
C TYR A 76 5.61 -13.34 20.00
N ILE A 77 5.04 -12.16 19.77
CA ILE A 77 4.23 -11.46 20.78
C ILE A 77 2.88 -12.15 20.99
N HIS A 78 2.39 -12.91 19.99
CA HIS A 78 1.08 -13.53 19.99
C HIS A 78 1.15 -15.04 19.70
N SER A 79 0.34 -15.81 20.43
CA SER A 79 0.19 -17.26 20.22
C SER A 79 -1.27 -17.62 20.06
N ILE A 80 -1.62 -18.33 18.99
CA ILE A 80 -2.99 -18.73 18.68
C ILE A 80 -3.07 -20.24 18.51
N LYS A 81 -4.01 -20.84 19.24
CA LYS A 81 -4.32 -22.28 19.13
C LYS A 81 -5.25 -22.52 17.94
N ILE A 82 -4.86 -23.44 17.07
CA ILE A 82 -5.71 -23.94 15.98
C ILE A 82 -6.19 -25.33 16.36
N GLU A 83 -7.32 -25.42 17.03
CA GLU A 83 -7.97 -26.71 17.39
C GLU A 83 -9.49 -26.56 17.35
N GLY A 84 -10.19 -27.62 16.91
CA GLY A 84 -11.63 -27.66 16.87
C GLY A 84 -12.25 -26.59 15.94
N ASN A 85 -12.96 -25.63 16.53
CA ASN A 85 -13.63 -24.58 15.77
C ASN A 85 -12.64 -23.46 15.40
N ILE A 86 -12.35 -23.34 14.11
CA ILE A 86 -11.46 -22.31 13.54
C ILE A 86 -11.93 -20.87 13.82
N HIS A 87 -13.21 -20.66 14.16
CA HIS A 87 -13.82 -19.37 14.41
C HIS A 87 -13.07 -18.55 15.46
N ASN A 88 -12.63 -19.18 16.55
CA ASN A 88 -11.88 -18.48 17.60
C ASN A 88 -10.51 -18.04 17.09
N ALA A 89 -9.78 -18.92 16.41
CA ALA A 89 -8.47 -18.60 15.84
C ALA A 89 -8.57 -17.45 14.79
N VAL A 90 -9.64 -17.43 13.99
CA VAL A 90 -9.92 -16.32 13.07
C VAL A 90 -10.16 -15.01 13.83
N ASN A 91 -11.01 -15.02 14.86
CA ASN A 91 -11.30 -13.79 15.63
C ASN A 91 -10.06 -13.27 16.37
N ASP A 92 -9.27 -14.14 16.98
CA ASP A 92 -8.04 -13.76 17.68
C ASP A 92 -7.03 -13.16 16.70
N THR A 93 -6.84 -13.79 15.54
CA THR A 93 -6.00 -13.25 14.46
C THR A 93 -6.49 -11.87 14.01
N LEU A 94 -7.81 -11.68 13.85
CA LEU A 94 -8.39 -10.39 13.45
C LEU A 94 -8.20 -9.30 14.51
N GLN A 95 -8.25 -9.63 15.80
CA GLN A 95 -7.96 -8.66 16.85
C GLN A 95 -6.51 -8.19 16.79
N ILE A 96 -5.57 -9.10 16.58
CA ILE A 96 -4.16 -8.77 16.41
C ILE A 96 -3.95 -7.89 15.17
N LEU A 97 -4.51 -8.27 14.02
CA LEU A 97 -4.43 -7.49 12.79
C LEU A 97 -5.01 -6.08 12.94
N LYS A 98 -6.06 -5.92 13.75
CA LYS A 98 -6.68 -4.62 14.00
C LYS A 98 -5.78 -3.66 14.78
N SER A 99 -4.91 -4.17 15.65
CA SER A 99 -3.94 -3.37 16.40
C SER A 99 -2.71 -3.00 15.58
N ARG A 100 -2.44 -3.73 14.49
CA ARG A 100 -1.30 -3.47 13.59
C ARG A 100 -1.58 -2.26 12.69
N LYS A 101 -0.49 -1.58 12.32
CA LYS A 101 -0.53 -0.40 11.44
C LYS A 101 -0.02 -0.70 10.04
N ASP A 102 0.07 -1.97 9.67
CA ASP A 102 0.60 -2.45 8.40
C ASP A 102 -0.39 -3.33 7.62
N VAL A 103 -1.59 -3.59 8.16
CA VAL A 103 -2.66 -4.31 7.46
C VAL A 103 -3.90 -3.46 7.41
N PHE A 104 -4.42 -3.26 6.21
CA PHE A 104 -5.53 -2.37 5.91
C PHE A 104 -6.57 -3.05 5.03
N SER A 105 -7.81 -2.60 5.14
CA SER A 105 -8.89 -2.95 4.24
C SER A 105 -9.01 -1.87 3.17
N PHE A 106 -8.80 -2.23 1.91
CA PHE A 106 -8.85 -1.34 0.75
C PHE A 106 -9.56 -2.02 -0.41
N GLY A 107 -10.56 -1.37 -1.00
CA GLY A 107 -11.23 -1.85 -2.19
C GLY A 107 -11.80 -3.28 -2.09
N GLY A 108 -12.26 -3.70 -0.90
CA GLY A 108 -12.83 -5.04 -0.70
C GLY A 108 -11.80 -6.17 -0.55
N VAL A 109 -10.52 -5.83 -0.35
CA VAL A 109 -9.43 -6.78 -0.07
C VAL A 109 -8.60 -6.29 1.12
N LEU A 110 -7.77 -7.17 1.68
CA LEU A 110 -6.74 -6.76 2.64
C LEU A 110 -5.43 -6.47 1.89
N VAL A 111 -4.77 -5.39 2.30
CA VAL A 111 -3.54 -4.90 1.70
C VAL A 111 -2.50 -4.55 2.77
N THR A 112 -1.24 -4.51 2.37
CA THR A 112 -0.14 -3.98 3.17
C THR A 112 0.67 -2.98 2.33
N PRO A 113 1.18 -1.88 2.90
CA PRO A 113 2.07 -0.97 2.20
C PRO A 113 3.47 -1.59 2.12
N ILE A 114 4.07 -1.57 0.93
CA ILE A 114 5.46 -1.96 0.69
C ILE A 114 6.01 -1.02 -0.39
N ASP A 115 7.13 -0.36 -0.09
CA ASP A 115 7.86 0.51 -1.01
C ASP A 115 6.95 1.53 -1.74
N GLY A 116 6.08 2.18 -0.98
CA GLY A 116 5.20 3.23 -1.49
C GLY A 116 4.07 2.72 -2.40
N SER A 117 3.70 1.44 -2.28
CA SER A 117 2.60 0.81 -3.03
C SER A 117 1.75 -0.08 -2.12
N LEU A 118 0.49 -0.29 -2.48
CA LEU A 118 -0.37 -1.22 -1.78
C LEU A 118 -0.27 -2.61 -2.40
N ILE A 119 0.16 -3.59 -1.62
CA ILE A 119 0.25 -4.99 -2.06
C ILE A 119 -0.97 -5.75 -1.53
N TYR A 120 -1.67 -6.41 -2.42
CA TYR A 120 -2.78 -7.29 -2.07
C TYR A 120 -2.27 -8.51 -1.29
N LEU A 121 -2.87 -8.74 -0.11
CA LEU A 121 -2.57 -9.90 0.71
C LEU A 121 -3.39 -11.12 0.22
N ASP A 122 -2.89 -11.77 -0.82
CA ASP A 122 -3.41 -13.07 -1.23
C ASP A 122 -3.04 -14.16 -0.22
N GLN A 123 -3.45 -15.40 -0.47
CA GLN A 123 -3.26 -16.50 0.48
C GLN A 123 -1.77 -16.76 0.83
N PRO A 124 -0.81 -16.81 -0.13
CA PRO A 124 0.61 -16.93 0.17
C PRO A 124 1.17 -15.75 0.98
N HIS A 125 0.86 -14.51 0.57
CA HIS A 125 1.32 -13.30 1.26
C HIS A 125 0.76 -13.22 2.69
N MET A 126 -0.53 -13.49 2.86
CA MET A 126 -1.17 -13.53 4.18
C MET A 126 -0.54 -14.60 5.08
N LYS A 127 -0.29 -15.80 4.54
CA LYS A 127 0.36 -16.88 5.27
C LYS A 127 1.75 -16.48 5.75
N HIS A 128 2.55 -15.88 4.88
CA HIS A 128 3.87 -15.39 5.21
C HIS A 128 3.81 -14.30 6.28
N LEU A 129 2.96 -13.31 6.09
CA LEU A 129 2.77 -12.21 7.03
C LEU A 129 2.38 -12.73 8.42
N LEU A 130 1.32 -13.53 8.52
CA LEU A 130 0.83 -14.04 9.80
C LEU A 130 1.85 -14.90 10.53
N SER A 131 2.57 -15.75 9.81
CA SER A 131 3.62 -16.62 10.39
C SER A 131 4.82 -15.83 10.89
N GLY A 132 5.01 -14.58 10.45
CA GLY A 132 6.10 -13.70 10.88
C GLY A 132 5.94 -13.15 12.30
N PHE A 133 4.70 -13.04 12.81
CA PHE A 133 4.44 -12.42 14.11
C PHE A 133 3.44 -13.17 15.00
N ILE A 134 2.72 -14.17 14.48
CA ILE A 134 1.83 -15.02 15.25
C ILE A 134 2.39 -16.45 15.28
N HIS A 135 2.55 -16.98 16.49
CA HIS A 135 2.84 -18.38 16.67
C HIS A 135 1.54 -19.18 16.71
N TYR A 136 1.29 -19.93 15.64
CA TYR A 136 0.18 -20.88 15.60
C TYR A 136 0.62 -22.25 16.11
N TYR A 137 -0.24 -22.90 16.89
CA TYR A 137 0.02 -24.24 17.39
C TYR A 137 -1.24 -25.11 17.42
N SER A 138 -1.06 -26.42 17.22
CA SER A 138 -2.09 -27.44 17.34
C SER A 138 -1.52 -28.63 18.12
N LEU A 139 -2.30 -29.18 19.04
CA LEU A 139 -1.85 -30.31 19.92
C LEU A 139 -0.48 -30.02 20.59
N ARG A 140 -0.25 -28.77 21.03
CA ARG A 140 1.01 -28.29 21.62
C ARG A 140 2.23 -28.31 20.67
N LYS A 141 2.02 -28.49 19.36
CA LYS A 141 3.09 -28.45 18.35
C LYS A 141 2.94 -27.20 17.49
N PRO A 142 4.06 -26.56 17.11
CA PRO A 142 4.03 -25.45 16.14
C PRO A 142 3.39 -25.91 14.83
N CYS A 143 2.57 -25.04 14.25
CA CYS A 143 1.99 -25.27 12.93
C CYS A 143 1.90 -23.98 12.14
N ASN A 144 1.75 -24.08 10.83
CA ASN A 144 1.44 -22.93 9.99
C ASN A 144 -0.07 -22.63 10.03
N PRO A 145 -0.50 -21.39 9.80
CA PRO A 145 -1.91 -21.07 9.61
C PRO A 145 -2.47 -21.88 8.45
N THR A 146 -3.64 -22.48 8.64
CA THR A 146 -4.30 -23.28 7.60
C THR A 146 -4.93 -22.38 6.54
N ASN A 147 -5.21 -22.94 5.35
CA ASN A 147 -5.84 -22.17 4.29
C ASN A 147 -7.24 -21.69 4.70
N GLU A 148 -8.00 -22.52 5.43
CA GLU A 148 -9.33 -22.13 5.94
C GLU A 148 -9.25 -20.95 6.92
N LEU A 149 -8.21 -20.92 7.77
CA LEU A 149 -7.97 -19.78 8.67
C LEU A 149 -7.67 -18.51 7.86
N ILE A 150 -6.79 -18.61 6.88
CA ILE A 150 -6.41 -17.48 6.04
C ILE A 150 -7.60 -16.93 5.25
N ASP A 151 -8.41 -17.80 4.66
CA ASP A 151 -9.62 -17.44 3.93
C ASP A 151 -10.66 -16.80 4.85
N GLY A 152 -10.83 -17.35 6.05
CA GLY A 152 -11.67 -16.77 7.10
C GLY A 152 -11.21 -15.38 7.52
N VAL A 153 -9.91 -15.21 7.81
CA VAL A 153 -9.31 -13.92 8.17
C VAL A 153 -9.47 -12.90 7.04
N SER A 154 -9.21 -13.29 5.81
CA SER A 154 -9.32 -12.41 4.65
C SER A 154 -10.76 -11.96 4.41
N SER A 155 -11.72 -12.89 4.44
CA SER A 155 -13.14 -12.60 4.19
C SER A 155 -13.75 -11.75 5.31
N ILE A 156 -13.55 -12.15 6.56
CA ILE A 156 -14.13 -11.45 7.73
C ILE A 156 -13.40 -10.14 8.00
N GLY A 157 -12.07 -10.09 7.76
CA GLY A 157 -11.28 -8.87 7.90
C GLY A 157 -11.78 -7.76 6.99
N VAL A 158 -12.11 -8.08 5.74
CA VAL A 158 -12.75 -7.16 4.80
C VAL A 158 -14.14 -6.75 5.29
N SER A 159 -14.98 -7.71 5.67
CA SER A 159 -16.35 -7.44 6.15
C SER A 159 -16.38 -6.56 7.39
N LYS A 160 -15.43 -6.74 8.31
CA LYS A 160 -15.28 -5.94 9.53
C LYS A 160 -14.49 -4.65 9.31
N ASN A 161 -14.08 -4.34 8.09
CA ASN A 161 -13.29 -3.16 7.73
C ASN A 161 -12.09 -2.94 8.66
N ILE A 162 -11.16 -3.89 8.68
CA ILE A 162 -9.93 -3.74 9.47
C ILE A 162 -9.13 -2.55 8.93
N ASN A 163 -8.89 -1.54 9.78
CA ASN A 163 -8.13 -0.34 9.45
C ASN A 163 -8.48 0.18 8.04
N PRO A 164 -9.74 0.60 7.76
CA PRO A 164 -10.17 0.92 6.41
C PRO A 164 -9.42 2.12 5.87
N ILE A 165 -8.89 1.98 4.66
CA ILE A 165 -8.31 3.09 3.90
C ILE A 165 -9.06 3.29 2.59
N THR A 166 -9.09 4.53 2.13
CA THR A 166 -9.68 4.96 0.86
C THR A 166 -8.62 5.43 -0.13
N GLY A 167 -7.38 5.60 0.35
CA GLY A 167 -6.23 5.99 -0.46
C GLY A 167 -4.93 5.84 0.32
N PHE A 168 -3.86 5.77 -0.45
CA PHE A 168 -2.48 5.77 0.01
C PHE A 168 -1.80 7.00 -0.59
N ILE A 169 -1.12 7.77 0.25
CA ILE A 169 -0.48 9.03 -0.16
C ILE A 169 0.98 9.06 0.30
N ASP A 170 1.83 9.69 -0.51
CA ASP A 170 3.26 9.88 -0.26
C ASP A 170 3.65 11.38 -0.23
N HIS A 171 2.66 12.24 -0.04
CA HIS A 171 2.82 13.68 0.10
C HIS A 171 1.67 14.27 0.90
N PRO A 172 1.82 15.48 1.47
CA PRO A 172 0.73 16.18 2.14
C PRO A 172 -0.47 16.41 1.21
N VAL A 173 -1.68 16.21 1.73
CA VAL A 173 -2.92 16.45 0.99
C VAL A 173 -3.88 17.28 1.84
N VAL A 174 -4.83 17.93 1.19
CA VAL A 174 -5.93 18.61 1.88
C VAL A 174 -7.17 17.72 1.93
N ASP A 175 -7.97 17.83 2.99
CA ASP A 175 -9.28 17.19 3.05
C ASP A 175 -10.34 18.01 2.28
N ARG A 176 -11.59 17.50 2.24
CA ARG A 176 -12.73 18.20 1.60
C ARG A 176 -13.08 19.55 2.26
N ARG A 177 -12.53 19.84 3.44
CA ARG A 177 -12.67 21.13 4.16
C ARG A 177 -11.42 22.00 4.03
N LEU A 178 -10.52 21.64 3.12
CA LEU A 178 -9.23 22.30 2.88
C LEU A 178 -8.29 22.28 4.08
N ARG A 179 -8.46 21.34 5.01
CA ARG A 179 -7.51 21.13 6.12
C ARG A 179 -6.37 20.26 5.62
N LEU A 180 -5.17 20.70 5.85
CA LEU A 180 -3.95 20.03 5.42
C LEU A 180 -3.63 18.84 6.32
N LEU A 181 -3.33 17.70 5.74
CA LEU A 181 -2.79 16.51 6.41
C LEU A 181 -1.27 16.51 6.25
N LEU A 182 -0.57 16.81 7.34
CA LEU A 182 0.89 16.91 7.41
C LEU A 182 1.55 15.72 8.11
N GLU A 183 0.78 14.99 8.91
CA GLU A 183 1.29 13.89 9.72
C GLU A 183 1.30 12.59 8.91
N PRO A 184 2.47 11.91 8.80
CA PRO A 184 2.52 10.58 8.23
C PRO A 184 1.80 9.56 9.12
N GLY A 185 1.48 8.41 8.55
CA GLY A 185 0.81 7.31 9.22
C GLY A 185 -0.66 7.19 8.86
N TYR A 186 -1.39 6.38 9.62
CA TYR A 186 -2.80 6.10 9.36
C TYR A 186 -3.72 7.18 9.95
N ASN A 187 -4.32 7.98 9.09
CA ASN A 187 -5.35 8.93 9.48
C ASN A 187 -6.73 8.29 9.44
N ARG A 188 -7.27 7.96 10.62
CA ARG A 188 -8.56 7.26 10.75
C ARG A 188 -9.76 8.10 10.29
N GLN A 189 -9.71 9.43 10.43
CA GLN A 189 -10.81 10.31 10.03
C GLN A 189 -10.94 10.41 8.51
N MET A 190 -9.82 10.61 7.83
CA MET A 190 -9.76 10.68 6.37
C MET A 190 -9.73 9.30 5.73
N LYS A 191 -9.47 8.25 6.52
CA LYS A 191 -9.20 6.89 6.04
C LYS A 191 -8.06 6.88 5.01
N LEU A 192 -7.04 7.68 5.23
CA LEU A 192 -5.86 7.74 4.39
C LEU A 192 -4.67 7.13 5.13
N LEU A 193 -3.85 6.41 4.40
CA LEU A 193 -2.53 6.01 4.85
C LEU A 193 -1.51 6.93 4.18
N ALA A 194 -0.72 7.63 5.00
CA ALA A 194 0.29 8.60 4.56
C ALA A 194 1.69 8.05 4.86
N GLU A 195 2.53 7.95 3.84
CA GLU A 195 3.91 7.46 3.97
C GLU A 195 4.86 8.45 3.29
N PHE A 196 5.26 9.46 4.05
CA PHE A 196 6.21 10.49 3.63
C PHE A 196 6.97 11.05 4.85
N ASP A 197 8.12 11.69 4.62
CA ASP A 197 8.80 12.47 5.64
C ASP A 197 8.25 13.90 5.63
N SER A 198 7.69 14.36 6.75
CA SER A 198 7.14 15.72 6.88
C SER A 198 8.22 16.79 6.68
N ASN A 199 9.50 16.47 6.92
CA ASN A 199 10.60 17.41 6.76
C ASN A 199 10.91 17.73 5.29
N ASP A 200 10.46 16.87 4.35
CA ASP A 200 10.64 17.10 2.91
C ASP A 200 9.71 18.20 2.37
N PHE A 201 8.73 18.65 3.19
CA PHE A 201 7.70 19.58 2.77
C PHE A 201 7.72 20.86 3.61
N ALA A 202 8.25 21.95 3.02
CA ALA A 202 8.18 23.26 3.62
C ALA A 202 6.80 23.89 3.37
N ILE A 203 5.93 23.81 4.37
CA ILE A 203 4.58 24.39 4.30
C ILE A 203 4.52 25.62 5.18
N SER A 204 3.97 26.71 4.61
CA SER A 204 3.82 27.97 5.31
C SER A 204 2.64 27.94 6.28
N ASP A 205 2.85 28.39 7.52
CA ASP A 205 1.82 28.49 8.54
C ASP A 205 0.96 29.75 8.43
N HIS A 206 1.33 30.68 7.56
CA HIS A 206 0.62 31.93 7.37
C HIS A 206 -0.18 31.98 6.06
N LYS A 207 -1.20 32.82 6.03
CA LYS A 207 -1.94 33.10 4.80
C LYS A 207 -1.04 33.85 3.83
N LEU A 208 -0.84 33.26 2.65
CA LEU A 208 -0.02 33.88 1.59
C LEU A 208 -0.63 35.18 1.09
N SER A 209 0.21 36.17 0.83
CA SER A 209 -0.16 37.37 0.10
C SER A 209 -0.36 37.04 -1.37
N GLU A 210 -1.03 37.92 -2.12
CA GLU A 210 -1.23 37.77 -3.56
C GLU A 210 0.11 37.62 -4.33
N GLN A 211 1.12 38.37 -3.95
CA GLN A 211 2.44 38.33 -4.58
C GLN A 211 3.12 36.96 -4.33
N GLU A 212 3.02 36.41 -3.13
CA GLU A 212 3.54 35.08 -2.82
C GLU A 212 2.79 33.99 -3.61
N VAL A 213 1.46 34.09 -3.74
CA VAL A 213 0.66 33.18 -4.56
C VAL A 213 1.12 33.22 -6.02
N ILE A 214 1.30 34.40 -6.60
CA ILE A 214 1.78 34.57 -7.97
C ILE A 214 3.20 33.99 -8.11
N PHE A 215 4.07 34.23 -7.15
CA PHE A 215 5.43 33.70 -7.16
C PHE A 215 5.43 32.15 -7.15
N HIS A 216 4.67 31.54 -6.26
CA HIS A 216 4.57 30.08 -6.18
C HIS A 216 3.90 29.47 -7.41
N PHE A 217 2.87 30.13 -7.95
CA PHE A 217 2.22 29.70 -9.19
C PHE A 217 3.20 29.71 -10.36
N ASN A 218 3.99 30.76 -10.52
CA ASN A 218 4.98 30.87 -11.58
C ASN A 218 6.06 29.77 -11.44
N ARG A 219 6.50 29.47 -10.23
CA ARG A 219 7.41 28.34 -9.97
C ARG A 219 6.78 26.99 -10.34
N LEU A 220 5.52 26.76 -9.96
CA LEU A 220 4.79 25.54 -10.31
C LEU A 220 4.67 25.39 -11.83
N TYR A 221 4.41 26.49 -12.53
CA TYR A 221 4.20 26.47 -13.98
C TYR A 221 5.50 26.51 -14.79
N ALA A 222 6.62 26.89 -14.21
CA ALA A 222 7.90 27.05 -14.92
C ALA A 222 8.31 25.83 -15.77
N PRO A 223 8.21 24.57 -15.30
CA PRO A 223 8.53 23.38 -16.11
C PRO A 223 7.68 23.23 -17.37
N PHE A 224 6.50 23.85 -17.41
CA PHE A 224 5.55 23.79 -18.53
C PHE A 224 5.73 24.91 -19.55
N SER A 225 6.53 25.92 -19.23
CA SER A 225 6.72 27.08 -20.07
C SER A 225 7.41 26.79 -21.42
N ALA A 226 8.15 25.69 -21.49
CA ALA A 226 8.82 25.23 -22.72
C ALA A 226 7.89 24.52 -23.71
N PHE A 227 6.68 24.15 -23.28
CA PHE A 227 5.71 23.51 -24.17
C PHE A 227 4.91 24.59 -24.92
N GLU A 228 4.92 24.52 -26.24
CA GLU A 228 4.15 25.43 -27.07
C GLU A 228 2.71 24.95 -27.22
N LEU A 229 1.79 25.71 -26.71
CA LEU A 229 0.36 25.45 -26.68
C LEU A 229 -0.34 26.15 -27.86
N ALA A 230 -1.39 25.54 -28.40
CA ALA A 230 -2.12 26.10 -29.52
C ALA A 230 -2.93 27.34 -29.12
N GLU A 231 -3.52 27.33 -27.93
CA GLU A 231 -4.38 28.41 -27.42
C GLU A 231 -4.10 28.71 -25.95
N ASN A 232 -4.53 29.87 -25.48
CA ASN A 232 -4.38 30.25 -24.06
C ASN A 232 -5.19 29.32 -23.11
N ASP A 233 -6.32 28.82 -23.58
CA ASP A 233 -7.16 27.91 -22.79
C ASP A 233 -6.46 26.58 -22.51
N ASP A 234 -5.56 26.13 -23.40
CA ASP A 234 -4.76 24.91 -23.20
C ASP A 234 -3.88 25.01 -21.94
N LYS A 235 -3.36 26.22 -21.64
CA LYS A 235 -2.63 26.46 -20.38
C LYS A 235 -3.52 26.22 -19.17
N THR A 236 -4.76 26.66 -19.22
CA THR A 236 -5.73 26.45 -18.13
C THR A 236 -6.01 24.95 -17.95
N VAL A 237 -6.12 24.20 -19.02
CA VAL A 237 -6.30 22.74 -18.98
C VAL A 237 -5.12 22.04 -18.30
N ILE A 238 -3.88 22.45 -18.61
CA ILE A 238 -2.67 21.88 -17.96
C ILE A 238 -2.66 22.20 -16.47
N VAL A 239 -2.93 23.45 -16.10
CA VAL A 239 -3.01 23.86 -14.69
C VAL A 239 -4.10 23.06 -13.95
N ALA A 240 -5.26 22.89 -14.58
CA ALA A 240 -6.35 22.08 -14.02
C ALA A 240 -5.93 20.62 -13.83
N ALA A 241 -5.17 20.05 -14.76
CA ALA A 241 -4.64 18.68 -14.63
C ALA A 241 -3.67 18.55 -13.46
N ILE A 242 -2.76 19.53 -13.26
CA ILE A 242 -1.82 19.56 -12.13
C ILE A 242 -2.58 19.60 -10.80
N PHE A 243 -3.51 20.55 -10.64
CA PHE A 243 -4.31 20.64 -9.41
C PHE A 243 -5.18 19.39 -9.20
N SER A 244 -5.71 18.83 -10.28
CA SER A 244 -6.45 17.57 -10.19
C SER A 244 -5.60 16.41 -9.73
N ALA A 245 -4.32 16.33 -10.11
CA ALA A 245 -3.38 15.32 -9.64
C ALA A 245 -3.14 15.48 -8.12
N VAL A 246 -2.85 16.68 -7.65
CA VAL A 246 -2.62 16.99 -6.22
C VAL A 246 -3.87 16.72 -5.38
N LEU A 247 -5.04 17.13 -5.87
CA LEU A 247 -6.30 17.04 -5.12
C LEU A 247 -7.08 15.74 -5.36
N ARG A 248 -6.57 14.81 -6.16
CA ARG A 248 -7.34 13.64 -6.61
C ARG A 248 -7.90 12.80 -5.47
N GLN A 249 -7.19 12.74 -4.34
CA GLN A 249 -7.62 11.96 -3.19
C GLN A 249 -8.92 12.48 -2.55
N VAL A 250 -9.18 13.77 -2.65
CA VAL A 250 -10.38 14.40 -2.06
C VAL A 250 -11.50 14.64 -3.07
N LEU A 251 -11.19 14.63 -4.36
CA LEU A 251 -12.19 14.77 -5.40
C LEU A 251 -13.01 13.47 -5.56
N PRO A 252 -14.35 13.54 -5.55
CA PRO A 252 -15.19 12.35 -5.76
C PRO A 252 -15.03 11.80 -7.18
N THR A 253 -15.01 12.68 -8.17
CA THR A 253 -14.84 12.36 -9.59
C THR A 253 -13.86 13.35 -10.22
N CYS A 254 -13.28 12.99 -11.35
CA CYS A 254 -12.37 13.85 -12.10
C CYS A 254 -12.48 13.55 -13.59
N PRO A 255 -12.52 14.55 -14.46
CA PRO A 255 -12.41 14.31 -15.89
C PRO A 255 -11.02 13.73 -16.22
N ALA A 256 -10.89 13.13 -17.37
CA ALA A 256 -9.59 12.82 -17.93
C ALA A 256 -9.03 14.03 -18.68
N PHE A 257 -7.70 14.14 -18.78
CA PHE A 257 -7.04 15.21 -19.51
C PHE A 257 -6.31 14.66 -20.73
N GLY A 258 -6.69 15.14 -21.91
CA GLY A 258 -6.09 14.76 -23.19
C GLY A 258 -5.00 15.74 -23.61
N ILE A 259 -3.81 15.24 -23.87
CA ILE A 259 -2.69 16.01 -24.42
C ILE A 259 -2.55 15.62 -25.90
N ASP A 260 -3.04 16.49 -26.77
CA ASP A 260 -3.13 16.29 -28.20
C ASP A 260 -2.02 17.04 -28.94
N ALA A 261 -1.65 16.59 -30.12
CA ALA A 261 -0.76 17.31 -31.03
C ALA A 261 -0.96 16.85 -32.47
N PRO A 262 -0.52 17.66 -33.48
CA PRO A 262 -0.67 17.26 -34.87
C PRO A 262 0.24 16.10 -35.28
N MET A 263 1.40 15.92 -34.64
CA MET A 263 2.39 14.90 -35.00
C MET A 263 3.14 14.31 -33.81
N GLN A 264 3.94 13.29 -34.06
CA GLN A 264 4.86 12.69 -33.07
C GLN A 264 6.02 13.65 -32.76
N GLY A 265 6.69 13.43 -31.61
CA GLY A 265 7.87 14.21 -31.22
C GLY A 265 7.59 15.56 -30.59
N THR A 266 6.32 15.94 -30.36
CA THR A 266 5.93 17.25 -29.80
C THR A 266 6.01 17.33 -28.25
N GLY A 267 6.47 16.28 -27.56
CA GLY A 267 6.63 16.29 -26.10
C GLY A 267 5.38 15.92 -25.29
N LYS A 268 4.30 15.36 -25.91
CA LYS A 268 3.05 14.99 -25.22
C LYS A 268 3.26 14.09 -24.01
N THR A 269 4.01 13.01 -24.20
CA THR A 269 4.29 12.04 -23.12
C THR A 269 5.14 12.69 -22.02
N MET A 270 6.11 13.54 -22.40
CA MET A 270 6.90 14.30 -21.43
C MET A 270 6.04 15.30 -20.63
N LEU A 271 5.08 15.95 -21.27
CA LEU A 271 4.13 16.83 -20.58
C LEU A 271 3.24 16.04 -19.60
N ALA A 272 2.73 14.88 -20.01
CA ALA A 272 1.96 14.00 -19.13
C ALA A 272 2.79 13.52 -17.92
N GLU A 273 4.03 13.12 -18.14
CA GLU A 273 4.98 12.76 -17.09
C GLU A 273 5.27 13.91 -16.15
N THR A 274 5.47 15.11 -16.68
CA THR A 274 5.72 16.31 -15.85
C THR A 274 4.52 16.61 -14.96
N ILE A 275 3.28 16.49 -15.46
CA ILE A 275 2.05 16.65 -14.66
C ILE A 275 2.03 15.59 -13.53
N ALA A 276 2.32 14.34 -13.84
CA ALA A 276 2.32 13.26 -12.87
C ALA A 276 3.36 13.49 -11.77
N ILE A 277 4.60 13.79 -12.14
CA ILE A 277 5.71 14.01 -11.19
C ILE A 277 5.43 15.21 -10.28
N ILE A 278 4.96 16.33 -10.82
CA ILE A 278 4.64 17.51 -10.01
C ILE A 278 3.45 17.27 -9.10
N GLY A 279 2.44 16.54 -9.59
CA GLY A 279 1.23 16.26 -8.81
C GLY A 279 1.40 15.19 -7.76
N THR A 280 2.34 14.23 -7.93
CA THR A 280 2.42 13.02 -7.08
C THR A 280 3.83 12.62 -6.68
N GLY A 281 4.87 13.29 -7.17
CA GLY A 281 6.27 12.90 -6.95
C GLY A 281 6.72 11.66 -7.73
N LYS A 282 5.84 11.05 -8.55
CA LYS A 282 6.11 9.81 -9.29
C LYS A 282 5.67 9.90 -10.75
N SER A 283 6.33 9.12 -11.60
CA SER A 283 5.93 8.94 -12.99
C SER A 283 4.53 8.33 -13.11
N ALA A 284 3.83 8.64 -14.19
CA ALA A 284 2.55 8.01 -14.50
C ALA A 284 2.72 6.55 -14.87
N SER A 285 1.77 5.69 -14.45
CA SER A 285 1.66 4.36 -15.03
C SER A 285 1.22 4.47 -16.49
N ALA A 286 1.99 3.91 -17.43
CA ALA A 286 1.65 3.93 -18.84
C ALA A 286 0.86 2.67 -19.24
N ILE A 287 -0.29 2.84 -19.88
CA ILE A 287 -1.09 1.75 -20.41
C ILE A 287 -1.42 2.03 -21.87
N ALA A 288 -1.19 1.05 -22.73
CA ALA A 288 -1.69 1.13 -24.10
C ALA A 288 -3.23 1.13 -24.08
N PRO A 289 -3.89 2.04 -24.80
CA PRO A 289 -5.35 2.01 -24.95
C PRO A 289 -5.75 0.64 -25.55
N GLY A 290 -6.79 0.02 -24.99
CA GLY A 290 -7.35 -1.20 -25.55
C GLY A 290 -7.92 -0.94 -26.95
N ARG A 291 -7.97 -1.98 -27.79
CA ARG A 291 -8.72 -1.90 -29.05
C ARG A 291 -10.22 -1.70 -28.73
N ARG A 292 -10.91 -0.98 -29.60
CA ARG A 292 -12.34 -0.60 -29.42
C ARG A 292 -13.26 -1.78 -29.09
N ASP A 293 -12.92 -2.98 -29.54
CA ASP A 293 -13.74 -4.17 -29.41
C ASP A 293 -13.49 -4.98 -28.11
N ASN A 294 -12.65 -4.48 -27.19
CA ASN A 294 -12.29 -5.23 -25.98
C ASN A 294 -12.46 -4.41 -24.68
N ASP A 295 -13.66 -3.84 -24.48
CA ASP A 295 -14.01 -3.09 -23.29
C ASP A 295 -13.95 -3.96 -22.02
N GLU A 296 -14.15 -5.29 -22.14
CA GLU A 296 -14.04 -6.21 -20.99
C GLU A 296 -12.59 -6.31 -20.47
N GLU A 297 -11.60 -6.41 -21.37
CA GLU A 297 -10.19 -6.43 -20.97
C GLU A 297 -9.77 -5.07 -20.38
N PHE A 298 -10.28 -3.99 -20.96
CA PHE A 298 -10.03 -2.64 -20.46
C PHE A 298 -10.60 -2.44 -19.06
N ARG A 299 -11.80 -2.95 -18.80
CA ARG A 299 -12.46 -2.98 -17.49
C ARG A 299 -11.60 -3.68 -16.43
N LYS A 300 -11.04 -4.84 -16.77
CA LYS A 300 -10.14 -5.60 -15.88
C LYS A 300 -8.87 -4.82 -15.55
N ARG A 301 -8.31 -4.11 -16.53
CA ARG A 301 -7.14 -3.23 -16.34
C ARG A 301 -7.45 -2.06 -15.41
N LEU A 302 -8.60 -1.39 -15.60
CA LEU A 302 -9.04 -0.31 -14.72
C LEU A 302 -9.18 -0.82 -13.28
N MET A 303 -9.80 -1.99 -13.08
CA MET A 303 -9.93 -2.58 -11.75
C MET A 303 -8.56 -2.86 -11.10
N SER A 304 -7.61 -3.38 -11.88
CA SER A 304 -6.24 -3.63 -11.40
C SER A 304 -5.54 -2.33 -10.97
N LEU A 305 -5.69 -1.24 -11.74
CA LEU A 305 -5.15 0.08 -11.40
C LEU A 305 -5.72 0.59 -10.07
N PHE A 306 -7.04 0.51 -9.91
CA PHE A 306 -7.70 1.01 -8.71
C PHE A 306 -7.31 0.22 -7.46
N LEU A 307 -7.16 -1.10 -7.58
CA LEU A 307 -6.71 -1.96 -6.47
C LEU A 307 -5.24 -1.74 -6.10
N LYS A 308 -4.39 -1.33 -7.05
CA LYS A 308 -3.01 -0.93 -6.77
C LYS A 308 -2.90 0.46 -6.14
N GLY A 309 -3.98 1.25 -6.18
CA GLY A 309 -3.95 2.63 -5.70
C GLY A 309 -3.15 3.57 -6.60
N GLU A 310 -3.06 3.27 -7.91
CA GLU A 310 -2.34 4.12 -8.87
C GLU A 310 -2.89 5.54 -8.87
N LYS A 311 -2.01 6.53 -8.75
CA LYS A 311 -2.39 7.95 -8.62
C LYS A 311 -2.64 8.62 -9.94
N VAL A 312 -1.73 8.38 -10.91
CA VAL A 312 -1.83 8.91 -12.28
C VAL A 312 -1.58 7.79 -13.26
N CYS A 313 -2.46 7.66 -14.23
CA CYS A 313 -2.33 6.71 -15.34
C CYS A 313 -2.40 7.45 -16.67
N ASN A 314 -1.41 7.24 -17.54
CA ASN A 314 -1.40 7.76 -18.89
C ASN A 314 -1.79 6.68 -19.90
N PHE A 315 -2.87 6.91 -20.65
CA PHE A 315 -3.18 6.12 -21.85
C PHE A 315 -2.38 6.71 -23.02
N ASP A 316 -1.25 6.08 -23.30
CA ASP A 316 -0.31 6.58 -24.27
C ASP A 316 -0.65 6.16 -25.72
N ASN A 317 -0.46 7.09 -26.63
CA ASN A 317 -0.58 6.89 -28.08
C ASN A 317 -1.98 6.45 -28.57
N ILE A 318 -3.00 7.26 -28.25
CA ILE A 318 -4.36 7.09 -28.82
C ILE A 318 -4.33 7.50 -30.28
N VAL A 319 -4.54 6.55 -31.18
CA VAL A 319 -4.49 6.75 -32.66
C VAL A 319 -5.85 6.59 -33.35
N GLU A 320 -6.81 5.92 -32.72
CA GLU A 320 -8.16 5.70 -33.24
C GLU A 320 -9.19 6.52 -32.45
N PRO A 321 -10.39 6.78 -33.00
CA PRO A 321 -11.46 7.40 -32.25
C PRO A 321 -11.75 6.60 -30.98
N PHE A 322 -11.53 7.25 -29.82
CA PHE A 322 -11.59 6.59 -28.52
C PHE A 322 -13.01 6.66 -27.93
N ASP A 323 -13.57 5.48 -27.67
CA ASP A 323 -14.83 5.29 -26.97
C ASP A 323 -14.69 4.09 -26.03
N SER A 324 -15.07 4.25 -24.76
CA SER A 324 -15.11 3.17 -23.78
C SER A 324 -16.19 3.46 -22.74
N PRO A 325 -17.29 2.70 -22.78
CA PRO A 325 -18.33 2.82 -21.79
C PRO A 325 -17.85 2.59 -20.35
N SER A 326 -16.94 1.63 -20.16
CA SER A 326 -16.34 1.34 -18.86
C SER A 326 -15.49 2.48 -18.34
N PHE A 327 -14.71 3.12 -19.20
CA PHE A 327 -13.91 4.28 -18.82
C PHE A 327 -14.80 5.51 -18.55
N ALA A 328 -15.80 5.72 -19.39
CA ALA A 328 -16.78 6.75 -19.18
C ALA A 328 -17.51 6.62 -17.84
N ALA A 329 -17.88 5.42 -17.44
CA ALA A 329 -18.45 5.14 -16.12
C ALA A 329 -17.46 5.40 -14.99
N ALA A 330 -16.19 4.99 -15.15
CA ALA A 330 -15.14 5.22 -14.17
C ALA A 330 -14.90 6.71 -13.91
N LEU A 331 -14.86 7.56 -14.94
CA LEU A 331 -14.63 9.01 -14.79
C LEU A 331 -15.76 9.74 -14.02
N THR A 332 -16.94 9.18 -13.96
CA THR A 332 -18.11 9.80 -13.33
C THR A 332 -18.55 9.15 -12.02
N SER A 333 -17.81 8.13 -11.57
CA SER A 333 -18.15 7.39 -10.36
C SER A 333 -17.01 7.48 -9.33
N GLU A 334 -17.35 7.78 -8.08
CA GLU A 334 -16.39 7.72 -6.97
C GLU A 334 -15.99 6.28 -6.65
N TYR A 335 -16.88 5.33 -6.90
CA TYR A 335 -16.66 3.90 -6.66
C TYR A 335 -16.75 3.14 -7.98
N TYR A 336 -15.84 2.20 -8.15
CA TYR A 336 -15.84 1.28 -9.27
C TYR A 336 -16.00 -0.15 -8.76
N GLU A 337 -16.87 -0.93 -9.42
CA GLU A 337 -17.17 -2.29 -9.00
C GLU A 337 -17.01 -3.25 -10.18
N ASP A 338 -16.15 -4.25 -9.99
CA ASP A 338 -15.91 -5.30 -10.98
C ASP A 338 -15.32 -6.56 -10.36
N ARG A 339 -15.13 -7.59 -11.16
CA ARG A 339 -14.46 -8.83 -10.74
C ARG A 339 -12.95 -8.66 -10.71
N ILE A 340 -12.31 -9.27 -9.71
CA ILE A 340 -10.84 -9.37 -9.67
C ILE A 340 -10.38 -10.36 -10.74
N LEU A 341 -9.35 -9.99 -11.49
CA LEU A 341 -8.73 -10.85 -12.49
C LEU A 341 -8.33 -12.19 -11.86
N GLY A 342 -8.76 -13.30 -12.49
CA GLY A 342 -8.48 -14.66 -12.01
C GLY A 342 -9.29 -15.13 -10.78
N LYS A 343 -10.26 -14.34 -10.30
CA LYS A 343 -11.14 -14.73 -9.17
C LYS A 343 -12.60 -14.48 -9.49
N SER A 344 -13.49 -15.36 -9.02
CA SER A 344 -14.94 -15.19 -9.13
C SER A 344 -15.53 -14.21 -8.09
N LYS A 345 -14.69 -13.30 -7.56
CA LYS A 345 -15.10 -12.34 -6.52
C LYS A 345 -15.23 -10.94 -7.12
N THR A 346 -16.43 -10.35 -6.96
CA THR A 346 -16.69 -8.93 -7.26
C THR A 346 -16.20 -8.09 -6.07
N VAL A 347 -15.53 -6.99 -6.34
CA VAL A 347 -15.07 -6.04 -5.34
C VAL A 347 -15.42 -4.62 -5.75
N LYS A 348 -15.63 -3.77 -4.77
CA LYS A 348 -15.92 -2.35 -4.93
C LYS A 348 -14.77 -1.55 -4.35
N THR A 349 -14.11 -0.75 -5.18
CA THR A 349 -12.99 0.10 -4.78
C THR A 349 -13.25 1.56 -5.13
N MET A 350 -12.50 2.47 -4.52
CA MET A 350 -12.58 3.89 -4.89
C MET A 350 -11.73 4.17 -6.12
N ASN A 351 -12.24 4.98 -7.01
CA ASN A 351 -11.48 5.54 -8.11
C ASN A 351 -10.80 6.84 -7.67
N LYS A 352 -9.51 6.77 -7.36
CA LYS A 352 -8.68 7.93 -7.00
C LYS A 352 -7.52 8.14 -7.97
N THR A 353 -7.61 7.56 -9.16
CA THR A 353 -6.62 7.73 -10.24
C THR A 353 -6.98 8.96 -11.09
N LEU A 354 -5.99 9.79 -11.39
CA LEU A 354 -6.08 10.77 -12.46
C LEU A 354 -5.71 10.10 -13.79
N PHE A 355 -6.50 10.36 -14.82
CA PHE A 355 -6.23 9.82 -16.15
C PHE A 355 -5.74 10.91 -17.09
N LEU A 356 -4.57 10.67 -17.69
CA LEU A 356 -4.01 11.44 -18.78
C LEU A 356 -4.11 10.61 -20.07
N LEU A 357 -4.32 11.24 -21.19
CA LEU A 357 -4.42 10.61 -22.50
C LEU A 357 -3.50 11.34 -23.46
N THR A 358 -2.62 10.63 -24.16
CA THR A 358 -1.73 11.23 -25.16
C THR A 358 -2.02 10.64 -26.52
N GLY A 359 -1.96 11.44 -27.58
CA GLY A 359 -2.19 10.98 -28.94
C GLY A 359 -1.99 12.06 -29.98
N ASN A 360 -2.10 11.68 -31.26
CA ASN A 360 -2.02 12.59 -32.38
C ASN A 360 -3.41 12.79 -32.99
N ASN A 361 -3.88 14.04 -33.02
CA ASN A 361 -5.22 14.40 -33.52
C ASN A 361 -6.32 13.54 -32.93
N MET A 362 -6.28 13.38 -31.60
CA MET A 362 -7.19 12.52 -30.86
C MET A 362 -8.65 12.89 -31.09
N GLN A 363 -9.44 11.90 -31.38
CA GLN A 363 -10.90 12.01 -31.51
C GLN A 363 -11.57 11.22 -30.38
N PHE A 364 -12.45 11.85 -29.68
CA PHE A 364 -13.31 11.22 -28.68
C PHE A 364 -14.73 11.11 -29.27
N VAL A 365 -15.39 9.99 -29.03
CA VAL A 365 -16.76 9.78 -29.52
C VAL A 365 -17.69 9.41 -28.36
N GLY A 366 -18.97 9.51 -28.59
CA GLY A 366 -19.97 9.21 -27.57
C GLY A 366 -19.82 10.07 -26.31
N ASP A 367 -19.90 9.41 -25.17
CA ASP A 367 -19.83 10.05 -23.86
C ASP A 367 -18.43 10.61 -23.53
N MET A 368 -17.38 10.12 -24.19
CA MET A 368 -16.02 10.57 -23.94
C MET A 368 -15.79 12.02 -24.31
N ASN A 369 -16.51 12.58 -25.28
CA ASN A 369 -16.44 13.98 -25.66
C ASN A 369 -16.70 14.98 -24.50
N ARG A 370 -17.51 14.57 -23.52
CA ARG A 370 -17.89 15.38 -22.36
C ARG A 370 -17.04 15.10 -21.13
N ARG A 371 -16.16 14.08 -21.19
CA ARG A 371 -15.43 13.56 -20.03
C ARG A 371 -13.94 13.70 -20.14
N VAL A 372 -13.47 14.14 -21.31
CA VAL A 372 -12.06 14.45 -21.56
C VAL A 372 -11.92 15.92 -21.90
N ILE A 373 -11.07 16.61 -21.14
CA ILE A 373 -10.70 18.00 -21.40
C ILE A 373 -9.35 17.98 -22.12
N LYS A 374 -9.27 18.58 -23.32
CA LYS A 374 -8.07 18.54 -24.16
C LYS A 374 -7.25 19.79 -24.06
N ALA A 375 -5.92 19.62 -24.03
CA ALA A 375 -4.93 20.65 -24.35
C ALA A 375 -4.20 20.21 -25.63
N ARG A 376 -3.89 21.16 -26.50
CA ARG A 376 -3.21 20.93 -27.78
C ARG A 376 -1.85 21.59 -27.81
N LEU A 377 -0.83 20.77 -28.09
CA LEU A 377 0.51 21.24 -28.41
C LEU A 377 0.58 21.58 -29.89
N ILE A 378 1.31 22.64 -30.22
CA ILE A 378 1.70 22.94 -31.61
C ILE A 378 3.07 22.32 -31.88
N SER A 379 3.33 22.02 -33.14
CA SER A 379 4.64 21.58 -33.61
C SER A 379 5.32 22.76 -34.26
N ASN A 380 6.42 23.23 -33.67
CA ASN A 380 7.32 24.08 -34.44
C ASN A 380 8.02 23.22 -35.49
N SER A 381 7.70 23.45 -36.75
CA SER A 381 8.29 22.80 -37.92
C SER A 381 9.76 23.22 -38.18
N ASN A 382 10.45 23.78 -37.19
CA ASN A 382 11.81 24.30 -37.28
C ASN A 382 12.82 23.62 -36.33
N ASN A 383 12.76 22.30 -36.23
CA ASN A 383 13.91 21.53 -35.73
C ASN A 383 14.05 20.21 -36.47
#